data_a92e22c59fe2a53f4c079f023e4c740f
#
_entry.id   a92e22c59fe2a53f4c079f023e4c740f
#
_cell.length_a   1.000
_cell.length_b   1.000
_cell.length_c   1.000
_cell.angle_alpha   90.00
_cell.angle_beta   90.00
_cell.angle_gamma   90.00
#
_symmetry.space_group_name_H-M   'P 1'
#
loop_
_entity.id
_entity.type
_entity.pdbx_description
1 polymer ?
#
loop_
_entity_poly.entity_id
_entity_poly.type
_entity_poly.pdbx_seq_one_letter_code
_entity_poly.pdbx_strand_id
1 'polypeptide(L)'
;MMEADKKLVIRNATMEDLFVVAAVEAECFPVSEAATEAEFRERIACYGGHFWLLFEDERLVSFVDGMVTDQEDLTDEMYERAELHQEAGEWQMIFGVNTIPSCRHQGYAGRLLQQAIADAKEQGRKGLVLTCKDALIPYYAKFGFVNEGVSESVHGNVVWYQMRLRF
;
A
#
# COMPACT_ATOMS: atom_id res chain seq x y z
N MET A 1 30.62 -18.95 11.00
CA MET A 1 30.39 -17.50 11.18
C MET A 1 28.91 -17.23 11.13
N MET A 2 28.35 -16.62 12.15
CA MET A 2 26.94 -16.30 12.18
C MET A 2 26.72 -14.97 11.47
N GLU A 3 25.73 -14.92 10.57
CA GLU A 3 25.30 -13.66 10.03
C GLU A 3 24.66 -12.83 11.16
N ALA A 4 24.98 -11.56 11.21
CA ALA A 4 24.33 -10.67 12.15
C ALA A 4 22.84 -10.57 11.79
N ASP A 5 21.95 -10.67 12.78
CA ASP A 5 20.53 -10.51 12.58
C ASP A 5 20.24 -9.11 12.05
N LYS A 6 19.48 -9.03 10.95
CA LYS A 6 19.06 -7.76 10.39
C LYS A 6 18.05 -7.10 11.33
N LYS A 7 18.24 -5.82 11.58
CA LYS A 7 17.29 -5.04 12.37
C LYS A 7 16.12 -4.61 11.47
N LEU A 8 14.95 -5.12 11.76
CA LEU A 8 13.74 -4.75 11.06
C LEU A 8 12.89 -3.80 11.92
N VAL A 9 12.48 -2.68 11.33
CA VAL A 9 11.61 -1.69 11.98
C VAL A 9 10.41 -1.44 11.08
N ILE A 10 9.22 -1.53 11.64
CA ILE A 10 7.98 -1.17 10.96
C ILE A 10 7.40 0.06 11.66
N ARG A 11 7.12 1.11 10.90
CA ARG A 11 6.49 2.33 11.41
C ARG A 11 5.70 3.06 10.32
N ASN A 12 4.91 4.05 10.73
CA ASN A 12 4.19 4.92 9.80
C ASN A 12 5.13 5.98 9.22
N ALA A 13 4.67 6.67 8.17
CA ALA A 13 5.47 7.68 7.49
C ALA A 13 5.33 9.06 8.11
N THR A 14 6.43 9.82 8.02
CA THR A 14 6.42 11.26 8.24
C THR A 14 6.95 11.95 6.97
N MET A 15 6.88 13.28 6.90
CA MET A 15 7.35 13.99 5.71
C MET A 15 8.85 13.81 5.47
N GLU A 16 9.62 13.46 6.50
CA GLU A 16 11.04 13.13 6.36
C GLU A 16 11.29 11.89 5.48
N ASP A 17 10.28 11.03 5.31
CA ASP A 17 10.38 9.81 4.52
C ASP A 17 10.05 10.02 3.04
N LEU A 18 9.63 11.23 2.65
CA LEU A 18 9.12 11.50 1.31
C LEU A 18 10.04 11.01 0.18
N PHE A 19 11.32 11.37 0.24
CA PHE A 19 12.24 11.06 -0.85
C PHE A 19 12.52 9.57 -0.97
N VAL A 20 12.67 8.87 0.16
CA VAL A 20 12.93 7.42 0.13
C VAL A 20 11.70 6.63 -0.29
N VAL A 21 10.51 7.08 0.09
CA VAL A 21 9.24 6.46 -0.36
C VAL A 21 9.10 6.59 -1.88
N ALA A 22 9.29 7.79 -2.41
CA ALA A 22 9.20 8.03 -3.86
C ALA A 22 10.25 7.22 -4.62
N ALA A 23 11.47 7.10 -4.09
CA ALA A 23 12.54 6.34 -4.71
C ALA A 23 12.22 4.82 -4.76
N VAL A 24 11.65 4.27 -3.69
CA VAL A 24 11.24 2.86 -3.65
C VAL A 24 10.12 2.61 -4.66
N GLU A 25 9.14 3.49 -4.74
CA GLU A 25 8.06 3.36 -5.73
C GLU A 25 8.60 3.34 -7.16
N ALA A 26 9.50 4.28 -7.47
CA ALA A 26 10.11 4.38 -8.81
C ALA A 26 10.94 3.13 -9.16
N GLU A 27 11.53 2.47 -8.16
CA GLU A 27 12.26 1.22 -8.36
C GLU A 27 11.33 0.03 -8.59
N CYS A 28 10.14 0.05 -7.99
CA CYS A 28 9.19 -1.07 -8.02
C CYS A 28 8.24 -1.07 -9.22
N PHE A 29 7.93 0.11 -9.78
CA PHE A 29 6.91 0.25 -10.82
C PHE A 29 7.41 1.02 -12.03
N PRO A 30 6.88 0.69 -13.23
CA PRO A 30 7.17 1.50 -14.43
C PRO A 30 6.61 2.92 -14.27
N VAL A 31 7.18 3.87 -15.00
CA VAL A 31 6.81 5.31 -14.92
C VAL A 31 5.31 5.53 -15.13
N SER A 32 4.68 4.73 -16.00
CA SER A 32 3.23 4.84 -16.26
C SER A 32 2.35 4.44 -15.08
N GLU A 33 2.89 3.74 -14.09
CA GLU A 33 2.14 3.23 -12.92
C GLU A 33 2.60 3.86 -11.61
N ALA A 34 3.86 4.28 -11.53
CA ALA A 34 4.45 4.81 -10.30
C ALA A 34 3.84 6.16 -9.91
N ALA A 35 3.51 6.32 -8.64
CA ALA A 35 3.15 7.63 -8.10
C ALA A 35 4.39 8.52 -8.03
N THR A 36 4.20 9.82 -8.24
CA THR A 36 5.28 10.79 -8.23
C THR A 36 5.62 11.28 -6.82
N GLU A 37 6.79 11.92 -6.66
CA GLU A 37 7.17 12.56 -5.41
C GLU A 37 6.12 13.61 -4.97
N ALA A 38 5.59 14.40 -5.91
CA ALA A 38 4.57 15.40 -5.61
C ALA A 38 3.29 14.74 -5.07
N GLU A 39 2.87 13.61 -5.64
CA GLU A 39 1.72 12.86 -5.16
C GLU A 39 1.97 12.28 -3.76
N PHE A 40 3.15 11.73 -3.50
CA PHE A 40 3.50 11.23 -2.17
C PHE A 40 3.57 12.33 -1.12
N ARG A 41 4.01 13.53 -1.51
CA ARG A 41 4.02 14.69 -0.60
C ARG A 41 2.62 14.97 -0.09
N GLU A 42 1.65 15.01 -0.98
CA GLU A 42 0.25 15.23 -0.62
C GLU A 42 -0.31 14.08 0.20
N ARG A 43 -0.01 12.84 -0.17
CA ARG A 43 -0.48 11.65 0.54
C ARG A 43 0.04 11.60 1.97
N ILE A 44 1.33 11.81 2.17
CA ILE A 44 1.94 11.80 3.51
C ILE A 44 1.36 12.92 4.36
N ALA A 45 1.17 14.11 3.78
CA ALA A 45 0.57 15.24 4.50
C ALA A 45 -0.86 14.94 4.95
N CYS A 46 -1.65 14.23 4.12
CA CYS A 46 -3.04 13.93 4.42
C CYS A 46 -3.22 12.66 5.27
N TYR A 47 -2.43 11.62 5.01
CA TYR A 47 -2.61 10.33 5.67
C TYR A 47 -1.32 9.53 5.87
N GLY A 48 -0.25 10.20 6.32
CA GLY A 48 1.02 9.54 6.65
C GLY A 48 0.85 8.39 7.65
N GLY A 49 -0.16 8.43 8.52
CA GLY A 49 -0.50 7.37 9.46
C GLY A 49 -1.06 6.10 8.79
N HIS A 50 -1.39 6.16 7.49
CA HIS A 50 -1.84 5.03 6.67
C HIS A 50 -0.79 4.64 5.64
N PHE A 51 0.47 4.89 5.97
CA PHE A 51 1.67 4.34 5.35
C PHE A 51 2.29 3.38 6.36
N TRP A 52 2.65 2.19 5.90
CA TRP A 52 3.37 1.21 6.70
C TRP A 52 4.71 0.98 6.03
N LEU A 53 5.78 1.39 6.71
CA LEU A 53 7.15 1.35 6.21
C LEU A 53 7.93 0.27 6.92
N LEU A 54 8.69 -0.53 6.17
CA LEU A 54 9.61 -1.51 6.72
C LEU A 54 11.04 -1.13 6.38
N PHE A 55 11.84 -0.92 7.42
CA PHE A 55 13.26 -0.60 7.31
C PHE A 55 14.09 -1.81 7.69
N GLU A 56 15.08 -2.12 6.88
CA GLU A 56 16.11 -3.12 7.15
C GLU A 56 17.43 -2.38 7.34
N ASP A 57 17.97 -2.42 8.56
CA ASP A 57 19.20 -1.70 8.93
C ASP A 57 19.17 -0.23 8.50
N GLU A 58 18.09 0.47 8.85
CA GLU A 58 17.84 1.90 8.56
C GLU A 58 17.56 2.24 7.09
N ARG A 59 17.50 1.23 6.21
CA ARG A 59 17.15 1.40 4.79
C ARG A 59 15.71 1.01 4.56
N LEU A 60 14.92 1.90 3.93
CA LEU A 60 13.56 1.55 3.52
C LEU A 60 13.60 0.53 2.39
N VAL A 61 13.01 -0.63 2.61
CA VAL A 61 13.00 -1.73 1.64
C VAL A 61 11.60 -2.15 1.20
N SER A 62 10.57 -1.79 1.95
CA SER A 62 9.20 -2.16 1.63
C SER A 62 8.24 -1.15 2.24
N PHE A 63 7.14 -0.85 1.53
CA PHE A 63 6.07 -0.05 2.13
C PHE A 63 4.70 -0.37 1.50
N VAL A 64 3.66 -0.09 2.27
CA VAL A 64 2.26 -0.20 1.87
C VAL A 64 1.60 1.13 2.21
N ASP A 65 0.76 1.65 1.33
CA ASP A 65 0.05 2.91 1.59
C ASP A 65 -1.36 2.90 1.01
N GLY A 66 -2.20 3.76 1.55
CA GLY A 66 -3.53 3.99 1.02
C GLY A 66 -4.37 4.89 1.92
N MET A 67 -5.36 5.58 1.32
CA MET A 67 -6.27 6.44 2.07
C MET A 67 -7.40 5.65 2.73
N VAL A 68 -8.10 6.30 3.62
CA VAL A 68 -9.35 5.81 4.19
C VAL A 68 -10.51 6.60 3.60
N THR A 69 -11.65 5.96 3.37
CA THR A 69 -12.81 6.59 2.77
C THR A 69 -14.09 5.84 3.12
N ASP A 70 -15.23 6.53 3.01
CA ASP A 70 -16.55 5.90 3.11
C ASP A 70 -17.00 5.25 1.80
N GLN A 71 -16.31 5.53 0.69
CA GLN A 71 -16.62 4.90 -0.59
C GLN A 71 -16.25 3.42 -0.56
N GLU A 72 -17.12 2.58 -1.10
CA GLU A 72 -16.90 1.14 -1.11
C GLU A 72 -15.85 0.71 -2.13
N ASP A 73 -15.75 1.40 -3.27
CA ASP A 73 -14.86 0.98 -4.34
C ASP A 73 -13.67 1.92 -4.49
N LEU A 74 -12.52 1.34 -4.84
CA LEU A 74 -11.30 2.10 -5.09
C LEU A 74 -11.36 2.69 -6.49
N THR A 75 -11.17 4.01 -6.60
CA THR A 75 -11.25 4.74 -7.87
C THR A 75 -9.91 5.39 -8.21
N ASP A 76 -9.67 5.65 -9.50
CA ASP A 76 -8.45 6.33 -9.96
C ASP A 76 -8.32 7.73 -9.37
N GLU A 77 -9.42 8.43 -9.14
CA GLU A 77 -9.41 9.76 -8.54
C GLU A 77 -8.72 9.78 -7.17
N MET A 78 -8.86 8.70 -6.40
CA MET A 78 -8.24 8.61 -5.07
C MET A 78 -6.71 8.64 -5.13
N TYR A 79 -6.11 8.11 -6.19
CA TYR A 79 -4.65 8.17 -6.39
C TYR A 79 -4.15 9.59 -6.63
N GLU A 80 -4.97 10.43 -7.25
CA GLU A 80 -4.60 11.78 -7.67
C GLU A 80 -4.96 12.86 -6.65
N ARG A 81 -5.94 12.57 -5.78
CA ARG A 81 -6.53 13.56 -4.86
C ARG A 81 -6.48 13.08 -3.42
N ALA A 82 -5.34 13.30 -2.77
CA ALA A 82 -5.14 12.89 -1.38
C ALA A 82 -6.13 13.54 -0.40
N GLU A 83 -6.68 14.72 -0.74
CA GLU A 83 -7.68 15.40 0.07
C GLU A 83 -9.01 14.65 0.16
N LEU A 84 -9.23 13.64 -0.66
CA LEU A 84 -10.41 12.77 -0.55
C LEU A 84 -10.34 11.85 0.68
N HIS A 85 -9.19 11.76 1.33
CA HIS A 85 -9.02 10.97 2.55
C HIS A 85 -9.99 11.39 3.64
N GLN A 86 -10.67 10.41 4.24
CA GLN A 86 -11.61 10.60 5.34
C GLN A 86 -11.13 9.75 6.52
N GLU A 87 -10.49 10.37 7.51
CA GLU A 87 -9.89 9.64 8.63
C GLU A 87 -10.89 8.75 9.37
N ALA A 88 -12.15 9.16 9.46
CA ALA A 88 -13.22 8.38 10.10
C ALA A 88 -13.94 7.43 9.14
N GLY A 89 -13.41 7.23 7.91
CA GLY A 89 -14.04 6.41 6.89
C GLY A 89 -14.10 4.92 7.22
N GLU A 90 -14.96 4.21 6.52
CA GLU A 90 -15.25 2.80 6.77
C GLU A 90 -14.27 1.83 6.11
N TRP A 91 -13.58 2.26 5.04
CA TRP A 91 -12.73 1.38 4.23
C TRP A 91 -11.30 1.90 4.16
N GLN A 92 -10.35 1.02 4.46
CA GLN A 92 -8.94 1.27 4.20
C GLN A 92 -8.63 0.87 2.76
N MET A 93 -8.34 1.85 1.90
CA MET A 93 -7.84 1.56 0.56
C MET A 93 -6.37 1.22 0.63
N ILE A 94 -5.91 0.34 -0.25
CA ILE A 94 -4.49 0.00 -0.41
C ILE A 94 -4.10 0.36 -1.84
N PHE A 95 -3.22 1.33 -1.99
CA PHE A 95 -2.77 1.83 -3.30
C PHE A 95 -1.53 1.12 -3.80
N GLY A 96 -0.52 0.97 -2.95
CA GLY A 96 0.74 0.37 -3.31
C GLY A 96 1.18 -0.67 -2.30
N VAL A 97 1.73 -1.76 -2.81
CA VAL A 97 2.38 -2.81 -2.02
C VAL A 97 3.75 -3.01 -2.66
N ASN A 98 4.77 -2.48 -2.01
CA ASN A 98 6.11 -2.32 -2.60
C ASN A 98 7.16 -3.07 -1.82
N THR A 99 8.06 -3.75 -2.52
CA THR A 99 9.31 -4.25 -1.96
C THR A 99 10.39 -4.08 -3.03
N ILE A 100 11.52 -3.48 -2.69
CA ILE A 100 12.61 -3.32 -3.65
C ILE A 100 13.05 -4.68 -4.16
N PRO A 101 13.43 -4.80 -5.45
CA PRO A 101 13.73 -6.11 -6.06
C PRO A 101 14.72 -6.97 -5.29
N SER A 102 15.77 -6.38 -4.73
CA SER A 102 16.80 -7.11 -3.98
C SER A 102 16.32 -7.69 -2.65
N CYS A 103 15.15 -7.26 -2.16
CA CYS A 103 14.61 -7.72 -0.87
C CYS A 103 13.32 -8.51 -1.01
N ARG A 104 12.92 -8.86 -2.23
CA ARG A 104 11.72 -9.67 -2.50
C ARG A 104 11.89 -11.11 -2.03
N HIS A 105 10.77 -11.82 -1.90
CA HIS A 105 10.70 -13.22 -1.47
C HIS A 105 11.12 -13.48 -0.04
N GLN A 106 11.13 -12.43 0.80
CA GLN A 106 11.42 -12.52 2.24
C GLN A 106 10.18 -12.29 3.11
N GLY A 107 9.01 -12.10 2.49
CA GLY A 107 7.74 -11.89 3.18
C GLY A 107 7.54 -10.49 3.76
N TYR A 108 8.34 -9.50 3.37
CA TYR A 108 8.25 -8.15 3.93
C TYR A 108 6.93 -7.46 3.61
N ALA A 109 6.51 -7.47 2.34
CA ALA A 109 5.23 -6.88 1.95
C ALA A 109 4.06 -7.53 2.67
N GLY A 110 4.10 -8.86 2.82
CA GLY A 110 3.08 -9.60 3.57
C GLY A 110 2.99 -9.18 5.03
N ARG A 111 4.13 -8.94 5.67
CA ARG A 111 4.16 -8.45 7.07
C ARG A 111 3.52 -7.06 7.18
N LEU A 112 3.80 -6.18 6.22
CA LEU A 112 3.20 -4.84 6.21
C LEU A 112 1.71 -4.89 5.92
N LEU A 113 1.29 -5.74 4.99
CA LEU A 113 -0.11 -5.91 4.68
C LEU A 113 -0.89 -6.45 5.89
N GLN A 114 -0.31 -7.40 6.61
CA GLN A 114 -0.90 -7.91 7.85
C GLN A 114 -1.01 -6.82 8.92
N GLN A 115 -0.01 -5.94 9.01
CA GLN A 115 -0.06 -4.81 9.94
C GLN A 115 -1.16 -3.83 9.56
N ALA A 116 -1.31 -3.53 8.26
CA ALA A 116 -2.39 -2.68 7.77
C ALA A 116 -3.76 -3.28 8.08
N ILE A 117 -3.90 -4.59 7.90
CA ILE A 117 -5.15 -5.30 8.22
C ILE A 117 -5.45 -5.20 9.73
N ALA A 118 -4.47 -5.46 10.57
CA ALA A 118 -4.63 -5.39 12.02
C ALA A 118 -5.01 -3.98 12.48
N ASP A 119 -4.34 -2.96 11.95
CA ASP A 119 -4.62 -1.57 12.28
C ASP A 119 -6.03 -1.15 11.85
N ALA A 120 -6.45 -1.51 10.65
CA ALA A 120 -7.79 -1.20 10.15
C ALA A 120 -8.86 -1.87 11.01
N LYS A 121 -8.63 -3.10 11.42
CA LYS A 121 -9.55 -3.82 12.30
C LYS A 121 -9.65 -3.17 13.68
N GLU A 122 -8.52 -2.80 14.26
CA GLU A 122 -8.48 -2.10 15.56
C GLU A 122 -9.18 -0.74 15.49
N GLN A 123 -9.07 -0.04 14.35
CA GLN A 123 -9.72 1.24 14.11
C GLN A 123 -11.24 1.12 13.88
N GLY A 124 -11.77 -0.08 13.82
CA GLY A 124 -13.21 -0.32 13.63
C GLY A 124 -13.71 -0.16 12.21
N ARG A 125 -12.84 -0.24 11.21
CA ARG A 125 -13.22 -0.14 9.80
C ARG A 125 -13.93 -1.41 9.34
N LYS A 126 -14.64 -1.35 8.22
CA LYS A 126 -15.35 -2.50 7.64
C LYS A 126 -14.41 -3.48 6.94
N GLY A 127 -13.26 -3.01 6.49
CA GLY A 127 -12.28 -3.84 5.81
C GLY A 127 -11.32 -3.03 4.94
N LEU A 128 -10.69 -3.73 3.99
CA LEU A 128 -9.71 -3.15 3.08
C LEU A 128 -10.08 -3.45 1.62
N VAL A 129 -9.70 -2.54 0.74
CA VAL A 129 -9.94 -2.67 -0.71
C VAL A 129 -8.65 -2.35 -1.45
N LEU A 130 -8.32 -3.17 -2.44
CA LEU A 130 -7.19 -2.92 -3.33
C LEU A 130 -7.54 -3.27 -4.77
N THR A 131 -6.72 -2.82 -5.72
CA THR A 131 -6.75 -3.31 -7.08
C THR A 131 -5.40 -3.93 -7.41
N CYS A 132 -5.41 -4.97 -8.22
CA CYS A 132 -4.19 -5.66 -8.61
C CYS A 132 -4.30 -6.24 -10.03
N LYS A 133 -3.15 -6.56 -10.61
CA LYS A 133 -3.09 -7.32 -11.85
C LYS A 133 -3.48 -8.77 -11.58
N ASP A 134 -3.96 -9.47 -12.60
CA ASP A 134 -4.48 -10.85 -12.47
C ASP A 134 -3.48 -11.82 -11.84
N ALA A 135 -2.21 -11.68 -12.15
CA ALA A 135 -1.16 -12.55 -11.60
C ALA A 135 -1.04 -12.48 -10.08
N LEU A 136 -1.51 -11.39 -9.45
CA LEU A 136 -1.43 -11.18 -8.00
C LEU A 136 -2.70 -11.58 -7.25
N ILE A 137 -3.76 -11.94 -7.95
CA ILE A 137 -5.00 -12.38 -7.30
C ILE A 137 -4.77 -13.53 -6.30
N PRO A 138 -4.03 -14.61 -6.66
CA PRO A 138 -3.76 -15.67 -5.70
C PRO A 138 -2.97 -15.21 -4.48
N TYR A 139 -2.06 -14.26 -4.66
CA TYR A 139 -1.26 -13.72 -3.57
C TYR A 139 -2.14 -13.01 -2.53
N TYR A 140 -3.00 -12.10 -2.99
CA TYR A 140 -3.88 -11.37 -2.06
C TYR A 140 -4.98 -12.25 -1.48
N ALA A 141 -5.41 -13.28 -2.20
CA ALA A 141 -6.40 -14.23 -1.68
C ALA A 141 -5.89 -14.94 -0.40
N LYS A 142 -4.59 -15.13 -0.27
CA LYS A 142 -3.99 -15.74 0.94
C LYS A 142 -4.24 -14.93 2.20
N PHE A 143 -4.42 -13.60 2.06
CA PHE A 143 -4.70 -12.72 3.19
C PHE A 143 -6.19 -12.59 3.50
N GLY A 144 -7.04 -13.22 2.70
CA GLY A 144 -8.49 -13.17 2.87
C GLY A 144 -9.21 -12.22 1.92
N PHE A 145 -8.50 -11.58 0.99
CA PHE A 145 -9.13 -10.75 -0.03
C PHE A 145 -9.87 -11.60 -1.03
N VAL A 146 -11.08 -11.16 -1.40
CA VAL A 146 -11.95 -11.80 -2.38
C VAL A 146 -11.93 -10.99 -3.66
N ASN A 147 -11.73 -11.67 -4.80
CA ASN A 147 -11.77 -11.04 -6.11
C ASN A 147 -13.20 -10.61 -6.46
N GLU A 148 -13.39 -9.32 -6.72
CA GLU A 148 -14.70 -8.74 -7.10
C GLU A 148 -14.82 -8.50 -8.61
N GLY A 149 -13.82 -8.93 -9.39
CA GLY A 149 -13.83 -8.80 -10.84
C GLY A 149 -13.04 -7.59 -11.34
N VAL A 150 -13.15 -7.34 -12.64
CA VAL A 150 -12.45 -6.23 -13.29
C VAL A 150 -12.96 -4.90 -12.75
N SER A 151 -12.01 -4.05 -12.31
CA SER A 151 -12.34 -2.72 -11.80
C SER A 151 -12.47 -1.72 -12.98
N GLU A 152 -13.04 -0.54 -12.70
CA GLU A 152 -13.13 0.54 -13.67
C GLU A 152 -11.81 1.31 -13.84
N SER A 153 -10.78 0.96 -13.06
CA SER A 153 -9.48 1.62 -13.13
C SER A 153 -8.83 1.43 -14.49
N VAL A 154 -8.29 2.51 -15.03
CA VAL A 154 -7.52 2.52 -16.29
C VAL A 154 -6.07 2.94 -16.05
N HIS A 155 -5.64 2.96 -14.80
CA HIS A 155 -4.30 3.38 -14.40
C HIS A 155 -3.22 2.60 -15.15
N GLY A 156 -2.32 3.31 -15.81
CA GLY A 156 -1.23 2.71 -16.59
C GLY A 156 -1.69 1.91 -17.82
N ASN A 157 -2.94 2.06 -18.27
CA ASN A 157 -3.54 1.29 -19.39
C ASN A 157 -3.48 -0.22 -19.19
N VAL A 158 -3.64 -0.67 -17.95
CA VAL A 158 -3.60 -2.08 -17.54
C VAL A 158 -4.97 -2.48 -17.01
N VAL A 159 -5.31 -3.76 -17.13
CA VAL A 159 -6.54 -4.30 -16.53
C VAL A 159 -6.26 -4.54 -15.04
N TRP A 160 -7.10 -3.95 -14.20
CA TRP A 160 -7.03 -4.08 -12.75
C TRP A 160 -8.24 -4.82 -12.20
N TYR A 161 -8.02 -5.70 -11.24
CA TYR A 161 -9.07 -6.43 -10.53
C TYR A 161 -9.21 -5.87 -9.12
N GLN A 162 -10.46 -5.59 -8.72
CA GLN A 162 -10.72 -5.15 -7.35
C GLN A 162 -10.82 -6.34 -6.42
N MET A 163 -10.16 -6.25 -5.28
CA MET A 163 -10.23 -7.26 -4.24
C MET A 163 -10.59 -6.61 -2.91
N ARG A 164 -11.41 -7.30 -2.13
CA ARG A 164 -11.91 -6.79 -0.85
C ARG A 164 -11.74 -7.81 0.27
N LEU A 165 -11.29 -7.32 1.42
CA LEU A 165 -11.28 -8.08 2.65
C LEU A 165 -12.29 -7.44 3.60
N ARG A 166 -13.31 -8.18 4.02
CA ARG A 166 -14.31 -7.71 4.99
C ARG A 166 -14.02 -8.32 6.35
N PHE A 167 -14.16 -7.49 7.36
CA PHE A 167 -14.06 -7.96 8.74
C PHE A 167 -15.38 -8.55 9.22
#